data_cedc58db1c15b9fbdc4e61adec18ac65
#
_entry.id   cedc58db1c15b9fbdc4e61adec18ac65
#
_cell.length_a   1.000
_cell.length_b   1.000
_cell.length_c   1.000
_cell.angle_alpha   90.00
_cell.angle_beta   90.00
_cell.angle_gamma   90.00
#
_symmetry.space_group_name_H-M   'P 1'
#
loop_
_entity.id
_entity.type
_entity.pdbx_description
1 polymer ?
#
loop_
_entity_poly.entity_id
_entity_poly.type
_entity_poly.pdbx_seq_one_letter_code
_entity_poly.pdbx_strand_id
1 'polypeptide(L)'
;MSRGLALLIAQTILQGFDAQYGRFLEVTAGAQQRFEQADWHAVQQAMKQRIHLYDHHVGLVVEQLRCITDSQHPDVEFLQEVKAHYTQLLPDYPRFEIAESFFNSVYCRLFDHRSLSPERLFIFSSQPERRFRTIPRPLAKAFWPERGWEVLLTKVLSDLPLRLSWQDKARDVRYISAHLLEAFGMDALNHAHLQVANELFYRNKAAWLVGKLITPAGTLPFLLPIHRSDEGELFVDTCLTTHAEASIVFGFARSYFMVYAPLPAATVEWLREILPGKTTAELYMAIGCQKHAKTESYREYLHYVTNSDEQFIEAPGIRGMVMLVFTLPGFDRVFKVIKDIFPPQKEMSAAHVRACYQLVKEHDRVGRMADTQEFENFVLEKRQIAPPLMALLLEQAPGKITDLGDRIAISHLYIERRMVPLNLWFEQVKGPQMRDAVEEYGNAIRQLAAANIFPGDMLFKNFGVTRHGRVVFYDYDEICYMTEVNFRDIPAPRYPEDELSAEPWYSVAPGDVFPEEFRHWLCSDPEIGPLFEEMHADLFRADYWRGLQARIRQGHVEDVYAYRKRQRFCIRFAQSTLRQAG
;
A
#
# COMPACT_ATOMS: atom_id res chain seq x y z
N MET A 1 -8.13 -43.10 1.40
CA MET A 1 -7.37 -42.82 0.14
C MET A 1 -5.91 -43.26 0.37
N SER A 2 -5.18 -43.64 -0.71
CA SER A 2 -3.84 -44.24 -0.50
C SER A 2 -2.80 -43.12 -0.20
N ARG A 3 -1.76 -43.49 0.60
CA ARG A 3 -0.61 -42.63 0.92
C ARG A 3 0.08 -42.03 -0.31
N GLY A 4 0.04 -42.75 -1.46
CA GLY A 4 0.54 -42.24 -2.73
C GLY A 4 -0.27 -41.07 -3.30
N LEU A 5 -1.58 -41.02 -3.05
CA LEU A 5 -2.45 -39.94 -3.51
C LEU A 5 -2.20 -38.64 -2.71
N ALA A 6 -1.97 -38.73 -1.39
CA ALA A 6 -1.65 -37.57 -0.57
C ALA A 6 -0.32 -36.91 -1.00
N LEU A 7 0.69 -37.70 -1.31
CA LEU A 7 1.96 -37.22 -1.86
C LEU A 7 1.77 -36.56 -3.25
N LEU A 8 0.99 -37.19 -4.13
CA LEU A 8 0.70 -36.62 -5.46
C LEU A 8 0.03 -35.24 -5.33
N ILE A 9 -0.95 -35.10 -4.45
CA ILE A 9 -1.63 -33.81 -4.21
C ILE A 9 -0.66 -32.78 -3.65
N ALA A 10 0.18 -33.15 -2.66
CA ALA A 10 1.19 -32.25 -2.12
C ALA A 10 2.15 -31.72 -3.22
N GLN A 11 2.61 -32.62 -4.11
CA GLN A 11 3.44 -32.26 -5.25
C GLN A 11 2.70 -31.35 -6.24
N THR A 12 1.42 -31.64 -6.54
CA THR A 12 0.59 -30.81 -7.44
C THR A 12 0.44 -29.39 -6.89
N ILE A 13 0.22 -29.22 -5.58
CA ILE A 13 0.12 -27.89 -4.97
C ILE A 13 1.46 -27.15 -5.09
N LEU A 14 2.60 -27.81 -4.83
CA LEU A 14 3.91 -27.20 -4.94
C LEU A 14 4.27 -26.80 -6.37
N GLN A 15 3.95 -27.65 -7.34
CA GLN A 15 4.11 -27.34 -8.78
C GLN A 15 3.24 -26.15 -9.20
N GLY A 16 2.00 -26.09 -8.71
CA GLY A 16 1.12 -24.93 -8.93
C GLY A 16 1.68 -23.64 -8.36
N PHE A 17 2.32 -23.69 -7.20
CA PHE A 17 3.05 -22.56 -6.63
C PHE A 17 4.25 -22.16 -7.50
N ASP A 18 5.06 -23.12 -7.97
CA ASP A 18 6.20 -22.84 -8.83
C ASP A 18 5.77 -22.16 -10.14
N ALA A 19 4.70 -22.63 -10.76
CA ALA A 19 4.13 -22.03 -11.96
C ALA A 19 3.65 -20.60 -11.70
N GLN A 20 2.94 -20.37 -10.58
CA GLN A 20 2.49 -19.03 -10.16
C GLN A 20 3.66 -18.08 -9.94
N TYR A 21 4.65 -18.50 -9.14
CA TYR A 21 5.75 -17.63 -8.79
C TYR A 21 6.70 -17.39 -9.97
N GLY A 22 6.92 -18.38 -10.81
CA GLY A 22 7.63 -18.24 -12.09
C GLY A 22 7.01 -17.16 -12.96
N ARG A 23 5.68 -17.21 -13.15
CA ARG A 23 4.95 -16.21 -13.94
C ARG A 23 4.98 -14.82 -13.28
N PHE A 24 4.91 -14.75 -11.96
CA PHE A 24 5.05 -13.51 -11.22
C PHE A 24 6.43 -12.85 -11.47
N LEU A 25 7.52 -13.62 -11.46
CA LEU A 25 8.86 -13.14 -11.77
C LEU A 25 9.00 -12.70 -13.23
N GLU A 26 8.40 -13.42 -14.20
CA GLU A 26 8.39 -13.03 -15.61
C GLU A 26 7.73 -11.67 -15.84
N VAL A 27 6.53 -11.47 -15.27
CA VAL A 27 5.81 -10.19 -15.36
C VAL A 27 6.64 -9.07 -14.73
N THR A 28 7.30 -9.37 -13.62
CA THR A 28 8.16 -8.41 -12.90
C THR A 28 9.41 -8.06 -13.70
N ALA A 29 10.08 -9.03 -14.32
CA ALA A 29 11.28 -8.82 -15.12
C ALA A 29 11.07 -7.84 -16.30
N GLY A 30 9.86 -7.77 -16.85
CA GLY A 30 9.50 -6.77 -17.87
C GLY A 30 9.39 -5.32 -17.37
N ALA A 31 9.58 -5.04 -16.08
CA ALA A 31 9.39 -3.70 -15.53
C ALA A 31 10.39 -2.67 -16.08
N GLN A 32 11.65 -3.05 -16.25
CA GLN A 32 12.67 -2.20 -16.84
C GLN A 32 12.30 -1.78 -18.26
N GLN A 33 11.91 -2.73 -19.11
CA GLN A 33 11.54 -2.43 -20.50
C GLN A 33 10.36 -1.47 -20.57
N ARG A 34 9.31 -1.70 -19.78
CA ARG A 34 8.14 -0.81 -19.72
C ARG A 34 8.52 0.60 -19.28
N PHE A 35 9.41 0.74 -18.30
CA PHE A 35 9.94 2.02 -17.86
C PHE A 35 10.74 2.73 -18.97
N GLU A 36 11.68 2.04 -19.61
CA GLU A 36 12.50 2.58 -20.68
C GLU A 36 11.69 3.01 -21.91
N GLN A 37 10.59 2.31 -22.19
CA GLN A 37 9.67 2.61 -23.30
C GLN A 37 8.61 3.65 -22.93
N ALA A 38 8.53 4.10 -21.65
CA ALA A 38 7.45 4.93 -21.12
C ALA A 38 6.05 4.34 -21.34
N ASP A 39 5.94 3.00 -21.38
CA ASP A 39 4.64 2.33 -21.53
C ASP A 39 3.93 2.23 -20.18
N TRP A 40 3.40 3.37 -19.74
CA TRP A 40 2.75 3.49 -18.43
C TRP A 40 1.45 2.71 -18.33
N HIS A 41 0.78 2.46 -19.45
CA HIS A 41 -0.39 1.58 -19.50
C HIS A 41 -0.01 0.13 -19.27
N ALA A 42 1.06 -0.35 -19.91
CA ALA A 42 1.58 -1.70 -19.66
C ALA A 42 2.09 -1.86 -18.20
N VAL A 43 2.63 -0.80 -17.58
CA VAL A 43 2.95 -0.81 -16.14
C VAL A 43 1.70 -1.07 -15.30
N GLN A 44 0.60 -0.35 -15.56
CA GLN A 44 -0.66 -0.53 -14.84
C GLN A 44 -1.26 -1.91 -15.07
N GLN A 45 -1.25 -2.40 -16.32
CA GLN A 45 -1.73 -3.73 -16.67
C GLN A 45 -0.91 -4.83 -15.97
N ALA A 46 0.42 -4.70 -15.93
CA ALA A 46 1.29 -5.65 -15.25
C ALA A 46 1.04 -5.68 -13.74
N MET A 47 0.72 -4.54 -13.11
CA MET A 47 0.32 -4.48 -11.71
C MET A 47 -0.98 -5.24 -11.46
N LYS A 48 -2.03 -4.98 -12.27
CA LYS A 48 -3.31 -5.71 -12.19
C LYS A 48 -3.09 -7.20 -12.42
N GLN A 49 -2.31 -7.58 -13.44
CA GLN A 49 -1.98 -8.97 -13.73
C GLN A 49 -1.34 -9.66 -12.52
N ARG A 50 -0.38 -9.03 -11.84
CA ARG A 50 0.26 -9.61 -10.64
C ARG A 50 -0.72 -9.84 -9.50
N ILE A 51 -1.72 -8.94 -9.32
CA ILE A 51 -2.75 -9.09 -8.29
C ILE A 51 -3.63 -10.31 -8.58
N HIS A 52 -4.08 -10.48 -9.82
CA HIS A 52 -5.00 -11.56 -10.19
C HIS A 52 -4.32 -12.92 -10.42
N LEU A 53 -3.02 -12.90 -10.75
CA LEU A 53 -2.25 -14.10 -11.07
C LEU A 53 -2.30 -15.16 -9.97
N TYR A 54 -2.21 -14.73 -8.72
CA TYR A 54 -2.22 -15.63 -7.57
C TYR A 54 -3.56 -16.38 -7.44
N ASP A 55 -4.66 -15.64 -7.46
CA ASP A 55 -6.00 -16.20 -7.29
C ASP A 55 -6.38 -17.11 -8.49
N HIS A 56 -5.90 -16.77 -9.70
CA HIS A 56 -6.05 -17.60 -10.89
C HIS A 56 -5.37 -18.96 -10.71
N HIS A 57 -4.09 -18.98 -10.30
CA HIS A 57 -3.35 -20.24 -10.12
C HIS A 57 -3.88 -21.08 -8.96
N VAL A 58 -4.31 -20.45 -7.87
CA VAL A 58 -5.00 -21.16 -6.78
C VAL A 58 -6.27 -21.85 -7.34
N GLY A 59 -7.04 -21.15 -8.19
CA GLY A 59 -8.22 -21.74 -8.84
C GLY A 59 -7.87 -22.95 -9.69
N LEU A 60 -6.84 -22.85 -10.55
CA LEU A 60 -6.39 -23.97 -11.39
C LEU A 60 -5.98 -25.19 -10.57
N VAL A 61 -5.22 -24.99 -9.48
CA VAL A 61 -4.83 -26.09 -8.60
C VAL A 61 -6.04 -26.73 -7.93
N VAL A 62 -6.99 -25.92 -7.44
CA VAL A 62 -8.23 -26.44 -6.81
C VAL A 62 -9.03 -27.31 -7.81
N GLU A 63 -9.17 -26.89 -9.05
CA GLU A 63 -9.84 -27.68 -10.10
C GLU A 63 -9.09 -28.99 -10.38
N GLN A 64 -7.76 -28.95 -10.49
CA GLN A 64 -6.94 -30.16 -10.63
C GLN A 64 -7.13 -31.12 -9.45
N LEU A 65 -7.15 -30.61 -8.21
CA LEU A 65 -7.35 -31.45 -7.02
C LEU A 65 -8.75 -32.07 -7.00
N ARG A 66 -9.79 -31.36 -7.40
CA ARG A 66 -11.14 -31.89 -7.54
C ARG A 66 -11.21 -33.03 -8.56
N CYS A 67 -10.51 -32.91 -9.67
CA CYS A 67 -10.41 -33.98 -10.68
C CYS A 67 -9.63 -35.20 -10.14
N ILE A 68 -8.52 -34.98 -9.43
CA ILE A 68 -7.68 -36.07 -8.87
C ILE A 68 -8.42 -36.83 -7.77
N THR A 69 -9.21 -36.15 -6.96
CA THR A 69 -9.94 -36.75 -5.82
C THR A 69 -11.32 -37.26 -6.19
N ASP A 70 -11.80 -36.96 -7.41
CA ASP A 70 -13.19 -37.19 -7.84
C ASP A 70 -14.22 -36.67 -6.83
N SER A 71 -13.89 -35.55 -6.18
CA SER A 71 -14.71 -34.96 -5.11
C SER A 71 -14.63 -33.43 -5.15
N GLN A 72 -15.76 -32.78 -4.90
CA GLN A 72 -15.82 -31.33 -4.72
C GLN A 72 -15.20 -30.89 -3.38
N HIS A 73 -15.32 -31.73 -2.35
CA HIS A 73 -14.79 -31.51 -1.01
C HIS A 73 -14.08 -32.78 -0.55
N PRO A 74 -12.76 -32.87 -0.71
CA PRO A 74 -11.97 -33.98 -0.17
C PRO A 74 -12.14 -34.09 1.34
N ASP A 75 -11.93 -35.33 1.87
CA ASP A 75 -11.96 -35.54 3.31
C ASP A 75 -10.94 -34.67 4.04
N VAL A 76 -11.39 -34.05 5.10
CA VAL A 76 -10.59 -33.13 5.92
C VAL A 76 -9.40 -33.82 6.58
N GLU A 77 -9.56 -35.08 7.05
CA GLU A 77 -8.46 -35.87 7.65
C GLU A 77 -7.41 -36.23 6.60
N PHE A 78 -7.84 -36.54 5.39
CA PHE A 78 -6.95 -36.81 4.28
C PHE A 78 -6.04 -35.61 3.94
N LEU A 79 -6.54 -34.39 4.09
CA LEU A 79 -5.74 -33.18 3.85
C LEU A 79 -4.72 -32.87 4.95
N GLN A 80 -4.87 -33.42 6.15
CA GLN A 80 -3.78 -33.42 7.16
C GLN A 80 -2.60 -34.26 6.67
N GLU A 81 -2.88 -35.41 6.04
CA GLU A 81 -1.85 -36.24 5.39
C GLU A 81 -1.15 -35.50 4.25
N VAL A 82 -1.94 -34.80 3.40
CA VAL A 82 -1.40 -33.94 2.34
C VAL A 82 -0.48 -32.87 2.90
N LYS A 83 -0.88 -32.15 3.97
CA LYS A 83 -0.03 -31.16 4.65
C LYS A 83 1.25 -31.78 5.19
N ALA A 84 1.19 -32.96 5.79
CA ALA A 84 2.38 -33.66 6.29
C ALA A 84 3.37 -33.97 5.16
N HIS A 85 2.89 -34.47 4.01
CA HIS A 85 3.74 -34.69 2.83
C HIS A 85 4.26 -33.36 2.24
N TYR A 86 3.43 -32.32 2.18
CA TYR A 86 3.86 -31.01 1.72
C TYR A 86 4.99 -30.46 2.60
N THR A 87 4.87 -30.59 3.92
CA THR A 87 5.92 -30.20 4.88
C THR A 87 7.24 -30.94 4.61
N GLN A 88 7.18 -32.21 4.19
CA GLN A 88 8.39 -32.98 3.84
C GLN A 88 9.07 -32.52 2.56
N LEU A 89 8.37 -31.80 1.67
CA LEU A 89 8.92 -31.24 0.42
C LEU A 89 9.62 -29.89 0.64
N LEU A 90 9.40 -29.22 1.78
CA LEU A 90 9.86 -27.85 2.03
C LEU A 90 11.27 -27.70 2.64
N PRO A 91 11.94 -28.69 3.28
CA PRO A 91 13.16 -28.45 4.05
C PRO A 91 14.30 -27.78 3.27
N ASP A 92 14.45 -28.06 1.98
CA ASP A 92 15.45 -27.44 1.10
C ASP A 92 14.83 -26.51 0.05
N TYR A 93 13.54 -26.22 0.18
CA TYR A 93 12.84 -25.38 -0.77
C TYR A 93 13.10 -23.88 -0.49
N PRO A 94 13.65 -23.12 -1.46
CA PRO A 94 14.15 -21.76 -1.19
C PRO A 94 13.07 -20.74 -0.83
N ARG A 95 11.81 -20.98 -1.19
CA ARG A 95 10.65 -20.09 -1.02
C ARG A 95 9.56 -20.73 -0.17
N PHE A 96 9.96 -21.57 0.81
CA PHE A 96 9.03 -22.38 1.60
C PHE A 96 7.94 -21.53 2.28
N GLU A 97 8.29 -20.34 2.78
CA GLU A 97 7.37 -19.46 3.50
C GLU A 97 6.20 -19.00 2.62
N ILE A 98 6.46 -18.69 1.34
CA ILE A 98 5.40 -18.31 0.40
C ILE A 98 4.64 -19.54 -0.09
N ALA A 99 5.34 -20.67 -0.26
CA ALA A 99 4.74 -21.94 -0.62
C ALA A 99 3.73 -22.42 0.44
N GLU A 100 4.05 -22.24 1.74
CA GLU A 100 3.10 -22.47 2.85
C GLU A 100 1.83 -21.62 2.70
N SER A 101 1.98 -20.34 2.36
CA SER A 101 0.84 -19.43 2.14
C SER A 101 0.01 -19.83 0.92
N PHE A 102 0.66 -20.35 -0.11
CA PHE A 102 -0.05 -20.86 -1.29
C PHE A 102 -0.85 -22.12 -0.95
N PHE A 103 -0.27 -23.06 -0.19
CA PHE A 103 -0.99 -24.22 0.34
C PHE A 103 -2.24 -23.79 1.13
N ASN A 104 -2.08 -22.83 2.05
CA ASN A 104 -3.20 -22.29 2.83
C ASN A 104 -4.30 -21.73 1.92
N SER A 105 -3.96 -21.03 0.85
CA SER A 105 -4.94 -20.46 -0.09
C SER A 105 -5.69 -21.53 -0.86
N VAL A 106 -5.00 -22.60 -1.27
CA VAL A 106 -5.63 -23.77 -1.93
C VAL A 106 -6.60 -24.46 -0.97
N TYR A 107 -6.15 -24.70 0.26
CA TYR A 107 -6.99 -25.32 1.31
C TYR A 107 -8.25 -24.46 1.59
N CYS A 108 -8.06 -23.16 1.84
CA CYS A 108 -9.17 -22.27 2.13
C CYS A 108 -10.23 -22.25 0.99
N ARG A 109 -9.78 -22.28 -0.24
CA ARG A 109 -10.70 -22.31 -1.41
C ARG A 109 -11.41 -23.66 -1.59
N LEU A 110 -10.77 -24.77 -1.22
CA LEU A 110 -11.40 -26.10 -1.24
C LEU A 110 -12.54 -26.22 -0.21
N PHE A 111 -12.44 -25.51 0.93
CA PHE A 111 -13.40 -25.61 2.04
C PHE A 111 -14.18 -24.31 2.28
N ASP A 112 -14.30 -23.45 1.30
CA ASP A 112 -15.03 -22.16 1.41
C ASP A 112 -14.66 -21.40 2.69
N HIS A 113 -13.36 -21.35 3.03
CA HIS A 113 -12.82 -20.71 4.24
C HIS A 113 -13.40 -21.24 5.56
N ARG A 114 -13.85 -22.50 5.59
CA ARG A 114 -14.34 -23.19 6.78
C ARG A 114 -13.30 -24.17 7.32
N SER A 115 -13.55 -24.66 8.52
CA SER A 115 -12.69 -25.70 9.16
C SER A 115 -11.21 -25.30 9.28
N LEU A 116 -10.92 -24.04 9.54
CA LEU A 116 -9.56 -23.54 9.70
C LEU A 116 -8.97 -23.99 11.04
N SER A 117 -7.83 -24.66 11.01
CA SER A 117 -7.10 -25.07 12.22
C SER A 117 -5.59 -25.18 11.95
N PRO A 118 -4.75 -25.06 13.02
CA PRO A 118 -3.30 -25.20 12.88
C PRO A 118 -2.84 -26.56 12.36
N GLU A 119 -3.60 -27.60 12.61
CA GLU A 119 -3.28 -28.96 12.13
C GLU A 119 -3.39 -29.05 10.61
N ARG A 120 -4.24 -28.23 10.00
CA ARG A 120 -4.61 -28.28 8.57
C ARG A 120 -3.94 -27.19 7.76
N LEU A 121 -3.61 -26.06 8.38
CA LEU A 121 -3.02 -24.88 7.75
C LEU A 121 -1.65 -24.57 8.33
N PHE A 122 -0.80 -23.94 7.55
CA PHE A 122 0.44 -23.32 8.03
C PHE A 122 0.14 -21.96 8.67
N ILE A 123 -0.63 -21.97 9.79
CA ILE A 123 -0.82 -20.78 10.63
C ILE A 123 0.53 -20.38 11.22
N PHE A 124 1.29 -21.35 11.72
CA PHE A 124 2.69 -21.18 12.08
C PHE A 124 3.57 -21.78 10.99
N SER A 125 4.75 -21.19 10.78
CA SER A 125 5.70 -21.75 9.80
C SER A 125 6.19 -23.13 10.22
N SER A 126 6.36 -24.02 9.26
CA SER A 126 6.98 -25.33 9.47
C SER A 126 8.47 -25.25 9.80
N GLN A 127 9.12 -24.10 9.54
CA GLN A 127 10.55 -23.87 9.72
C GLN A 127 10.83 -22.51 10.39
N PRO A 128 10.39 -22.30 11.64
CA PRO A 128 10.47 -21.00 12.29
C PRO A 128 11.91 -20.49 12.53
N GLU A 129 12.88 -21.41 12.65
CA GLU A 129 14.28 -21.07 12.91
C GLU A 129 15.13 -20.93 11.63
N ARG A 130 14.54 -21.22 10.46
CA ARG A 130 15.28 -21.18 9.20
C ARG A 130 15.41 -19.76 8.67
N ARG A 131 16.39 -19.04 9.18
CA ARG A 131 16.90 -17.82 8.56
C ARG A 131 18.03 -18.21 7.61
N PHE A 132 17.85 -17.89 6.35
CA PHE A 132 18.75 -18.03 5.19
C PHE A 132 20.10 -18.70 5.45
N ARG A 133 20.24 -19.97 5.13
CA ARG A 133 21.52 -20.68 5.21
C ARG A 133 22.49 -20.29 4.09
N THR A 134 21.99 -19.89 2.94
CA THR A 134 22.85 -19.49 1.80
C THR A 134 22.07 -18.64 0.81
N ILE A 135 22.51 -17.42 0.56
CA ILE A 135 22.04 -16.60 -0.56
C ILE A 135 22.97 -16.90 -1.72
N PRO A 136 22.50 -17.49 -2.83
CA PRO A 136 23.36 -17.92 -3.94
C PRO A 136 24.08 -16.75 -4.64
N ARG A 137 23.53 -15.54 -4.52
CA ARG A 137 24.13 -14.29 -5.03
C ARG A 137 23.93 -13.19 -4.01
N PRO A 138 24.93 -12.32 -3.79
CA PRO A 138 24.76 -11.16 -2.93
C PRO A 138 23.62 -10.29 -3.48
N LEU A 139 22.72 -9.81 -2.60
CA LEU A 139 21.59 -8.95 -2.98
C LEU A 139 22.02 -7.53 -3.33
N ALA A 140 23.20 -7.12 -2.91
CA ALA A 140 23.72 -5.77 -3.05
C ALA A 140 25.23 -5.77 -3.34
N LYS A 141 25.68 -4.69 -3.97
CA LYS A 141 27.10 -4.38 -4.17
C LYS A 141 27.54 -3.31 -3.18
N ALA A 142 28.73 -3.44 -2.62
CA ALA A 142 29.35 -2.43 -1.79
C ALA A 142 30.24 -1.50 -2.63
N PHE A 143 30.20 -0.19 -2.32
CA PHE A 143 30.95 0.87 -2.96
C PHE A 143 31.62 1.73 -1.90
N TRP A 144 32.93 1.93 -2.03
CA TRP A 144 33.77 2.68 -1.10
C TRP A 144 34.21 4.00 -1.71
N PRO A 145 34.18 5.15 -1.00
CA PRO A 145 34.52 6.45 -1.55
C PRO A 145 36.04 6.72 -1.57
N GLU A 146 36.84 5.74 -2.04
CA GLU A 146 38.31 5.82 -2.07
C GLU A 146 38.85 7.03 -2.83
N ARG A 147 38.13 7.50 -3.85
CA ARG A 147 38.45 8.69 -4.67
C ARG A 147 37.43 9.81 -4.49
N GLY A 148 36.65 9.78 -3.39
CA GLY A 148 35.59 10.73 -3.08
C GLY A 148 34.21 10.30 -3.56
N TRP A 149 33.21 10.95 -2.99
CA TRP A 149 31.78 10.61 -3.18
C TRP A 149 31.29 10.82 -4.60
N GLU A 150 31.73 11.87 -5.29
CA GLU A 150 31.30 12.12 -6.69
C GLU A 150 31.76 11.02 -7.64
N VAL A 151 32.99 10.52 -7.45
CA VAL A 151 33.51 9.39 -8.24
C VAL A 151 32.73 8.12 -7.95
N LEU A 152 32.47 7.84 -6.67
CA LEU A 152 31.64 6.71 -6.24
C LEU A 152 30.26 6.78 -6.84
N LEU A 153 29.55 7.91 -6.71
CA LEU A 153 28.19 8.11 -7.21
C LEU A 153 28.13 8.01 -8.74
N THR A 154 29.13 8.57 -9.43
CA THR A 154 29.24 8.42 -10.89
C THR A 154 29.34 6.95 -11.29
N LYS A 155 30.14 6.16 -10.57
CA LYS A 155 30.25 4.72 -10.79
C LYS A 155 28.93 4.01 -10.51
N VAL A 156 28.27 4.29 -9.37
CA VAL A 156 26.98 3.72 -9.00
C VAL A 156 25.94 3.94 -10.10
N LEU A 157 25.78 5.20 -10.57
CA LEU A 157 24.82 5.52 -11.62
C LEU A 157 25.21 4.93 -12.99
N SER A 158 26.51 4.74 -13.26
CA SER A 158 26.98 4.13 -14.52
C SER A 158 26.81 2.61 -14.54
N ASP A 159 26.83 1.97 -13.37
CA ASP A 159 26.65 0.51 -13.23
C ASP A 159 25.18 0.07 -13.29
N LEU A 160 24.24 1.02 -13.38
CA LEU A 160 22.81 0.68 -13.47
C LEU A 160 22.49 0.02 -14.82
N PRO A 161 21.58 -0.97 -14.86
CA PRO A 161 21.26 -1.70 -16.08
C PRO A 161 20.38 -0.90 -17.06
N LEU A 162 20.14 0.40 -16.81
CA LEU A 162 19.30 1.26 -17.65
C LEU A 162 20.02 1.63 -18.95
N ARG A 163 19.29 1.55 -20.07
CA ARG A 163 19.85 1.71 -21.43
C ARG A 163 19.67 3.13 -22.00
N LEU A 164 18.89 3.98 -21.32
CA LEU A 164 18.64 5.35 -21.75
C LEU A 164 19.82 6.27 -21.39
N SER A 165 20.01 7.32 -22.17
CA SER A 165 20.97 8.40 -21.87
C SER A 165 20.55 9.19 -20.63
N TRP A 166 21.53 9.77 -19.95
CA TRP A 166 21.29 10.69 -18.84
C TRP A 166 21.19 12.13 -19.37
N GLN A 167 20.22 12.90 -18.86
CA GLN A 167 20.07 14.30 -19.17
C GLN A 167 21.32 15.12 -18.75
N ASP A 168 21.73 14.96 -17.50
CA ASP A 168 22.97 15.50 -16.95
C ASP A 168 23.40 14.71 -15.72
N LYS A 169 24.10 13.60 -15.95
CA LYS A 169 24.59 12.73 -14.86
C LYS A 169 25.52 13.47 -13.89
N ALA A 170 26.36 14.38 -14.40
CA ALA A 170 27.31 15.11 -13.56
C ALA A 170 26.58 16.09 -12.62
N ARG A 171 25.55 16.75 -13.11
CA ARG A 171 24.66 17.59 -12.29
C ARG A 171 24.01 16.76 -11.19
N ASP A 172 23.43 15.62 -11.53
CA ASP A 172 22.72 14.76 -10.58
C ASP A 172 23.66 14.23 -9.49
N VAL A 173 24.89 13.84 -9.87
CA VAL A 173 25.94 13.44 -8.93
C VAL A 173 26.29 14.58 -7.97
N ARG A 174 26.47 15.81 -8.47
CA ARG A 174 26.73 16.98 -7.60
C ARG A 174 25.59 17.24 -6.63
N TYR A 175 24.34 17.13 -7.07
CA TYR A 175 23.17 17.33 -6.22
C TYR A 175 23.05 16.26 -5.13
N ILE A 176 23.29 14.99 -5.47
CA ILE A 176 23.33 13.90 -4.48
C ILE A 176 24.46 14.13 -3.48
N SER A 177 25.67 14.46 -3.96
CA SER A 177 26.83 14.72 -3.12
C SER A 177 26.60 15.89 -2.17
N ALA A 178 26.01 17.00 -2.65
CA ALA A 178 25.66 18.15 -1.84
C ALA A 178 24.60 17.79 -0.78
N HIS A 179 23.59 16.99 -1.14
CA HIS A 179 22.59 16.51 -0.17
C HIS A 179 23.22 15.65 0.94
N LEU A 180 24.12 14.72 0.58
CA LEU A 180 24.80 13.87 1.57
C LEU A 180 25.68 14.70 2.49
N LEU A 181 26.43 15.66 1.94
CA LEU A 181 27.29 16.55 2.72
C LEU A 181 26.49 17.41 3.70
N GLU A 182 25.37 17.96 3.26
CA GLU A 182 24.48 18.77 4.11
C GLU A 182 23.83 17.92 5.22
N ALA A 183 23.41 16.69 4.90
CA ALA A 183 22.72 15.82 5.85
C ALA A 183 23.64 15.21 6.91
N PHE A 184 24.89 14.87 6.55
CA PHE A 184 25.76 14.05 7.40
C PHE A 184 27.09 14.72 7.77
N GLY A 185 27.53 15.71 7.01
CA GLY A 185 28.84 16.32 7.17
C GLY A 185 29.99 15.44 6.65
N MET A 186 31.16 16.07 6.46
CA MET A 186 32.33 15.41 5.87
C MET A 186 32.89 14.28 6.76
N ASP A 187 32.92 14.47 8.06
CA ASP A 187 33.49 13.50 9.01
C ASP A 187 32.76 12.17 8.99
N ALA A 188 31.42 12.18 9.00
CA ALA A 188 30.63 10.97 8.90
C ALA A 188 30.80 10.28 7.55
N LEU A 189 30.88 11.07 6.46
CA LEU A 189 31.02 10.55 5.10
C LEU A 189 32.41 9.94 4.83
N ASN A 190 33.47 10.42 5.48
CA ASN A 190 34.83 9.84 5.34
C ASN A 190 34.90 8.40 5.86
N HIS A 191 34.03 8.01 6.76
CA HIS A 191 33.97 6.67 7.35
C HIS A 191 32.77 5.85 6.88
N ALA A 192 32.06 6.33 5.86
CA ALA A 192 30.87 5.70 5.33
C ALA A 192 31.13 4.96 4.01
N HIS A 193 30.25 4.02 3.69
CA HIS A 193 30.21 3.37 2.38
C HIS A 193 28.77 3.08 1.98
N LEU A 194 28.55 2.86 0.67
CA LEU A 194 27.25 2.48 0.14
C LEU A 194 27.16 0.98 -0.11
N GLN A 195 26.00 0.41 0.22
CA GLN A 195 25.55 -0.87 -0.32
C GLN A 195 24.31 -0.61 -1.17
N VAL A 196 24.36 -0.98 -2.44
CA VAL A 196 23.27 -0.73 -3.41
C VAL A 196 22.69 -2.06 -3.85
N ALA A 197 21.38 -2.20 -3.80
CA ALA A 197 20.68 -3.39 -4.30
C ALA A 197 21.04 -3.64 -5.78
N ASN A 198 21.22 -4.91 -6.15
CA ASN A 198 21.51 -5.28 -7.53
C ASN A 198 20.33 -5.05 -8.46
N GLU A 199 19.11 -5.11 -7.92
CA GLU A 199 17.87 -4.95 -8.65
C GLU A 199 17.28 -3.57 -8.41
N LEU A 200 16.77 -2.93 -9.47
CA LEU A 200 15.98 -1.70 -9.37
C LEU A 200 14.56 -2.02 -8.96
N PHE A 201 13.97 -1.11 -8.19
CA PHE A 201 12.59 -1.19 -7.75
C PHE A 201 11.73 -0.27 -8.61
N TYR A 202 10.82 -0.81 -9.42
CA TYR A 202 9.98 -0.01 -10.31
C TYR A 202 8.61 0.24 -9.69
N ARG A 203 8.19 1.50 -9.73
CA ARG A 203 6.86 1.90 -9.25
C ARG A 203 6.41 3.16 -9.98
N ASN A 204 5.17 3.19 -10.47
CA ASN A 204 4.66 4.27 -11.29
C ASN A 204 5.59 4.57 -12.48
N LYS A 205 6.02 5.82 -12.61
CA LYS A 205 6.92 6.34 -13.63
C LYS A 205 8.37 6.46 -13.16
N ALA A 206 8.75 5.75 -12.09
CA ALA A 206 10.10 5.82 -11.54
C ALA A 206 10.75 4.45 -11.42
N ALA A 207 12.05 4.41 -11.71
CA ALA A 207 12.96 3.38 -11.29
C ALA A 207 13.67 3.86 -10.01
N TRP A 208 13.68 3.04 -8.97
CA TRP A 208 14.27 3.38 -7.69
C TRP A 208 15.54 2.60 -7.47
N LEU A 209 16.65 3.30 -7.31
CA LEU A 209 17.84 2.73 -6.72
C LEU A 209 17.63 2.69 -5.22
N VAL A 210 17.68 1.49 -4.65
CA VAL A 210 17.54 1.26 -3.21
C VAL A 210 18.88 0.81 -2.65
N GLY A 211 19.33 1.50 -1.62
CA GLY A 211 20.63 1.25 -1.01
C GLY A 211 20.64 1.55 0.48
N LYS A 212 21.79 1.28 1.08
CA LYS A 212 22.13 1.55 2.48
C LYS A 212 23.36 2.43 2.52
N LEU A 213 23.28 3.54 3.24
CA LEU A 213 24.42 4.32 3.65
C LEU A 213 24.86 3.80 5.02
N ILE A 214 25.99 3.11 5.06
CA ILE A 214 26.54 2.53 6.28
C ILE A 214 27.57 3.51 6.84
N THR A 215 27.31 4.01 8.03
CA THR A 215 28.13 4.98 8.77
C THR A 215 28.53 4.40 10.11
N PRO A 216 29.50 5.00 10.82
CA PRO A 216 29.84 4.60 12.20
C PRO A 216 28.65 4.70 13.18
N ALA A 217 27.69 5.58 12.89
CA ALA A 217 26.49 5.76 13.71
C ALA A 217 25.37 4.75 13.42
N GLY A 218 25.47 3.98 12.32
CA GLY A 218 24.49 2.97 11.93
C GLY A 218 24.18 2.95 10.45
N THR A 219 23.19 2.14 10.10
CA THR A 219 22.71 1.95 8.72
C THR A 219 21.54 2.89 8.45
N LEU A 220 21.64 3.65 7.38
CA LEU A 220 20.62 4.59 6.92
C LEU A 220 20.14 4.23 5.51
N PRO A 221 18.90 4.54 5.14
CA PRO A 221 18.46 4.36 3.77
C PRO A 221 19.19 5.31 2.81
N PHE A 222 19.37 4.85 1.58
CA PHE A 222 19.84 5.64 0.45
C PHE A 222 18.94 5.32 -0.75
N LEU A 223 17.95 6.19 -1.01
CA LEU A 223 16.96 5.97 -2.05
C LEU A 223 17.05 7.07 -3.10
N LEU A 224 17.24 6.69 -4.35
CA LEU A 224 17.25 7.60 -5.50
C LEU A 224 16.10 7.25 -6.46
N PRO A 225 15.06 8.08 -6.58
CA PRO A 225 14.10 7.96 -7.68
C PRO A 225 14.72 8.47 -8.98
N ILE A 226 14.76 7.59 -9.96
CA ILE A 226 15.23 7.89 -11.31
C ILE A 226 13.99 8.00 -12.20
N HIS A 227 13.82 9.16 -12.80
CA HIS A 227 12.74 9.45 -13.72
C HIS A 227 13.23 9.51 -15.16
N ARG A 228 12.28 9.44 -16.07
CA ARG A 228 12.49 9.64 -17.50
C ARG A 228 11.85 10.96 -17.90
N SER A 229 12.59 11.83 -18.58
CA SER A 229 12.07 13.08 -19.15
C SER A 229 11.18 12.82 -20.38
N ASP A 230 10.48 13.84 -20.85
CA ASP A 230 9.68 13.73 -22.07
C ASP A 230 10.55 13.46 -23.31
N GLU A 231 11.81 13.92 -23.30
CA GLU A 231 12.81 13.66 -24.34
C GLU A 231 13.38 12.25 -24.27
N GLY A 232 13.04 11.48 -23.22
CA GLY A 232 13.46 10.11 -23.04
C GLY A 232 14.79 9.94 -22.29
N GLU A 233 15.28 10.96 -21.62
CA GLU A 233 16.53 10.95 -20.86
C GLU A 233 16.28 10.69 -19.37
N LEU A 234 17.26 10.08 -18.70
CA LEU A 234 17.20 9.80 -17.28
C LEU A 234 17.67 10.98 -16.45
N PHE A 235 17.03 11.16 -15.29
CA PHE A 235 17.52 12.09 -14.26
C PHE A 235 17.16 11.60 -12.87
N VAL A 236 17.96 11.98 -11.86
CA VAL A 236 17.67 11.74 -10.44
C VAL A 236 16.87 12.94 -9.90
N ASP A 237 15.70 12.68 -9.37
CA ASP A 237 14.80 13.76 -8.94
C ASP A 237 15.05 14.21 -7.48
N THR A 238 15.51 13.31 -6.62
CA THR A 238 15.85 13.60 -5.21
C THR A 238 16.75 12.51 -4.63
N CYS A 239 17.25 12.73 -3.41
CA CYS A 239 17.91 11.73 -2.57
C CYS A 239 17.22 11.67 -1.21
N LEU A 240 16.76 10.48 -0.81
CA LEU A 240 16.08 10.26 0.46
C LEU A 240 16.97 9.39 1.36
N THR A 241 17.25 9.89 2.56
CA THR A 241 18.26 9.29 3.45
C THR A 241 17.77 9.07 4.87
N THR A 242 16.50 9.38 5.16
CA THR A 242 15.91 9.16 6.48
C THR A 242 14.99 7.95 6.50
N HIS A 243 14.89 7.26 7.63
CA HIS A 243 13.96 6.15 7.83
C HIS A 243 12.50 6.55 7.65
N ALA A 244 12.14 7.79 7.97
CA ALA A 244 10.80 8.33 7.78
C ALA A 244 10.45 8.42 6.29
N GLU A 245 11.33 9.01 5.47
CA GLU A 245 11.15 9.12 4.02
C GLU A 245 11.10 7.73 3.36
N ALA A 246 12.03 6.85 3.71
CA ALA A 246 12.02 5.47 3.22
C ALA A 246 10.72 4.75 3.61
N SER A 247 10.24 4.94 4.84
CA SER A 247 8.97 4.36 5.29
C SER A 247 7.77 4.88 4.51
N ILE A 248 7.77 6.14 4.07
CA ILE A 248 6.74 6.71 3.20
C ILE A 248 6.81 6.07 1.81
N VAL A 249 8.00 5.96 1.22
CA VAL A 249 8.22 5.35 -0.09
C VAL A 249 7.77 3.88 -0.11
N PHE A 250 8.10 3.12 0.93
CA PHE A 250 7.63 1.75 1.15
C PHE A 250 6.29 1.69 1.93
N GLY A 251 5.47 2.72 1.79
CA GLY A 251 4.25 2.92 2.58
C GLY A 251 3.10 2.00 2.21
N PHE A 252 2.00 2.18 2.94
CA PHE A 252 0.85 1.31 3.09
C PHE A 252 -0.03 1.08 1.87
N ALA A 253 0.30 1.63 0.74
CA ALA A 253 -0.55 1.48 -0.41
C ALA A 253 -0.23 0.21 -1.17
N ARG A 254 -1.22 -0.35 -1.83
CA ARG A 254 -1.09 -1.48 -2.74
C ARG A 254 -0.26 -1.19 -4.00
N SER A 255 0.31 -0.01 -4.09
CA SER A 255 1.29 0.31 -5.13
C SER A 255 2.59 -0.41 -4.81
N TYR A 256 2.61 -1.71 -5.04
CA TYR A 256 3.77 -2.56 -4.81
C TYR A 256 4.89 -2.24 -5.78
N PHE A 257 6.12 -2.35 -5.29
CA PHE A 257 7.26 -2.33 -6.17
C PHE A 257 7.28 -3.56 -7.08
N MET A 258 7.61 -3.35 -8.34
CA MET A 258 8.08 -4.40 -9.22
C MET A 258 9.59 -4.52 -9.04
N VAL A 259 10.01 -5.45 -8.21
CA VAL A 259 11.41 -5.82 -7.99
C VAL A 259 11.59 -7.31 -8.23
N TYR A 260 12.63 -7.67 -8.98
CA TYR A 260 12.94 -9.06 -9.25
C TYR A 260 13.55 -9.71 -7.99
N ALA A 261 12.72 -10.42 -7.25
CA ALA A 261 13.07 -11.04 -5.98
C ALA A 261 12.89 -12.57 -6.04
N PRO A 262 13.84 -13.32 -6.61
CA PRO A 262 13.75 -14.78 -6.68
C PRO A 262 13.77 -15.44 -5.30
N LEU A 263 14.33 -14.76 -4.29
CA LEU A 263 14.32 -15.13 -2.88
C LEU A 263 13.73 -13.99 -2.05
N PRO A 264 12.39 -13.87 -1.98
CA PRO A 264 11.72 -12.72 -1.38
C PRO A 264 12.07 -12.51 0.08
N ALA A 265 12.19 -13.57 0.85
CA ALA A 265 12.55 -13.47 2.25
C ALA A 265 13.93 -12.85 2.47
N ALA A 266 14.92 -13.15 1.61
CA ALA A 266 16.24 -12.51 1.67
C ALA A 266 16.16 -11.00 1.34
N THR A 267 15.32 -10.63 0.37
CA THR A 267 15.04 -9.23 0.03
C THR A 267 14.36 -8.50 1.19
N VAL A 268 13.40 -9.14 1.85
CA VAL A 268 12.71 -8.59 3.03
C VAL A 268 13.67 -8.37 4.19
N GLU A 269 14.54 -9.35 4.49
CA GLU A 269 15.52 -9.21 5.56
C GLU A 269 16.53 -8.08 5.27
N TRP A 270 16.98 -7.96 4.01
CA TRP A 270 17.86 -6.88 3.59
C TRP A 270 17.20 -5.50 3.72
N LEU A 271 15.90 -5.38 3.37
CA LEU A 271 15.13 -4.13 3.50
C LEU A 271 14.88 -3.75 4.97
N ARG A 272 14.77 -4.73 5.88
CA ARG A 272 14.51 -4.49 7.30
C ARG A 272 15.55 -3.59 7.95
N GLU A 273 16.81 -3.67 7.52
CA GLU A 273 17.88 -2.83 8.06
C GLU A 273 17.68 -1.33 7.80
N ILE A 274 17.04 -0.97 6.68
CA ILE A 274 16.73 0.44 6.35
C ILE A 274 15.29 0.84 6.69
N LEU A 275 14.46 -0.13 7.07
CA LEU A 275 13.05 0.05 7.39
C LEU A 275 12.72 -0.60 8.75
N PRO A 276 13.45 -0.28 9.85
CA PRO A 276 13.33 -0.98 11.13
C PRO A 276 11.95 -0.84 11.77
N GLY A 277 11.19 0.18 11.37
CA GLY A 277 9.82 0.38 11.83
C GLY A 277 8.74 -0.32 10.99
N LYS A 278 9.11 -1.10 9.97
CA LYS A 278 8.18 -1.89 9.17
C LYS A 278 8.11 -3.32 9.69
N THR A 279 6.91 -3.89 9.72
CA THR A 279 6.73 -5.30 10.05
C THR A 279 7.14 -6.19 8.87
N THR A 280 7.34 -7.48 9.13
CA THR A 280 7.62 -8.48 8.08
C THR A 280 6.50 -8.50 7.05
N ALA A 281 5.26 -8.44 7.48
CA ALA A 281 4.08 -8.38 6.61
C ALA A 281 4.13 -7.17 5.67
N GLU A 282 4.46 -5.98 6.18
CA GLU A 282 4.55 -4.75 5.38
C GLU A 282 5.67 -4.81 4.34
N LEU A 283 6.80 -5.43 4.66
CA LEU A 283 7.91 -5.59 3.72
C LEU A 283 7.59 -6.59 2.60
N TYR A 284 6.95 -7.73 2.92
CA TYR A 284 6.43 -8.64 1.88
C TYR A 284 5.38 -7.97 1.00
N MET A 285 4.51 -7.14 1.59
CA MET A 285 3.54 -6.34 0.85
C MET A 285 4.23 -5.41 -0.14
N ALA A 286 5.25 -4.69 0.30
CA ALA A 286 5.98 -3.71 -0.53
C ALA A 286 6.64 -4.32 -1.76
N ILE A 287 7.03 -5.60 -1.74
CA ILE A 287 7.60 -6.32 -2.89
C ILE A 287 6.58 -7.15 -3.68
N GLY A 288 5.29 -7.04 -3.35
CA GLY A 288 4.18 -7.66 -4.07
C GLY A 288 3.78 -9.07 -3.63
N CYS A 289 4.32 -9.58 -2.52
CA CYS A 289 3.95 -10.89 -1.95
C CYS A 289 2.73 -10.77 -1.02
N GLN A 290 1.63 -10.20 -1.53
CA GLN A 290 0.46 -9.77 -0.73
C GLN A 290 -0.21 -10.90 0.07
N LYS A 291 -0.32 -12.10 -0.49
CA LYS A 291 -0.98 -13.23 0.20
C LYS A 291 -0.12 -13.75 1.35
N HIS A 292 1.19 -13.79 1.18
CA HIS A 292 2.10 -14.12 2.27
C HIS A 292 2.14 -13.00 3.32
N ALA A 293 2.14 -11.74 2.90
CA ALA A 293 2.00 -10.60 3.80
C ALA A 293 0.74 -10.71 4.68
N LYS A 294 -0.39 -11.16 4.12
CA LYS A 294 -1.62 -11.44 4.89
C LYS A 294 -1.40 -12.57 5.93
N THR A 295 -0.68 -13.63 5.56
CA THR A 295 -0.31 -14.71 6.50
C THR A 295 0.56 -14.18 7.65
N GLU A 296 1.57 -13.37 7.34
CA GLU A 296 2.42 -12.74 8.35
C GLU A 296 1.64 -11.76 9.26
N SER A 297 0.74 -10.93 8.70
CA SER A 297 -0.15 -10.08 9.50
C SER A 297 -1.02 -10.88 10.46
N TYR A 298 -1.53 -12.03 10.02
CA TYR A 298 -2.32 -12.90 10.90
C TYR A 298 -1.47 -13.52 12.01
N ARG A 299 -0.21 -13.89 11.72
CA ARG A 299 0.77 -14.37 12.72
C ARG A 299 1.10 -13.27 13.74
N GLU A 300 1.31 -12.03 13.29
CA GLU A 300 1.50 -10.86 14.15
C GLU A 300 0.29 -10.66 15.09
N TYR A 301 -0.92 -10.75 14.55
CA TYR A 301 -2.16 -10.66 15.32
C TYR A 301 -2.25 -11.79 16.38
N LEU A 302 -2.06 -13.04 15.99
CA LEU A 302 -2.10 -14.17 16.92
C LEU A 302 -1.06 -14.04 18.03
N HIS A 303 0.16 -13.63 17.68
CA HIS A 303 1.20 -13.38 18.67
C HIS A 303 0.77 -12.31 19.68
N TYR A 304 0.17 -11.21 19.19
CA TYR A 304 -0.29 -10.13 20.06
C TYR A 304 -1.39 -10.60 21.02
N VAL A 305 -2.46 -11.20 20.50
CA VAL A 305 -3.62 -11.60 21.32
C VAL A 305 -3.30 -12.76 22.29
N THR A 306 -2.30 -13.59 21.99
CA THR A 306 -1.84 -14.64 22.90
C THR A 306 -1.04 -14.09 24.08
N ASN A 307 -0.38 -12.94 23.90
CA ASN A 307 0.49 -12.32 24.91
C ASN A 307 -0.12 -11.05 25.51
N SER A 308 -1.41 -10.78 25.29
CA SER A 308 -2.11 -9.59 25.79
C SER A 308 -3.46 -9.96 26.37
N ASP A 309 -3.81 -9.32 27.50
CA ASP A 309 -5.14 -9.40 28.12
C ASP A 309 -6.07 -8.27 27.66
N GLU A 310 -5.67 -7.50 26.67
CA GLU A 310 -6.50 -6.42 26.11
C GLU A 310 -7.77 -6.94 25.48
N GLN A 311 -8.81 -6.11 25.56
CA GLN A 311 -10.08 -6.38 24.90
C GLN A 311 -10.26 -5.47 23.68
N PHE A 312 -10.90 -6.02 22.66
CA PHE A 312 -11.40 -5.24 21.54
C PHE A 312 -12.43 -4.23 22.03
N ILE A 313 -12.24 -2.98 21.64
CA ILE A 313 -13.15 -1.86 21.91
C ILE A 313 -13.54 -1.17 20.59
N GLU A 314 -14.60 -0.40 20.60
CA GLU A 314 -14.94 0.47 19.48
C GLU A 314 -13.74 1.41 19.21
N ALA A 315 -13.39 1.59 17.93
CA ALA A 315 -12.28 2.46 17.57
C ALA A 315 -12.61 3.93 17.91
N PRO A 316 -11.64 4.71 18.43
CA PRO A 316 -11.84 6.12 18.67
C PRO A 316 -12.13 6.90 17.38
N GLY A 317 -13.00 7.91 17.46
CA GLY A 317 -13.36 8.78 16.36
C GLY A 317 -14.85 8.86 16.10
N ILE A 318 -15.20 9.41 14.94
CA ILE A 318 -16.61 9.54 14.53
C ILE A 318 -17.11 8.18 14.02
N ARG A 319 -18.25 7.72 14.53
CA ARG A 319 -18.87 6.46 14.09
C ARG A 319 -19.22 6.50 12.62
N GLY A 320 -18.73 5.51 11.86
CA GLY A 320 -19.11 5.32 10.47
C GLY A 320 -20.58 4.94 10.30
N MET A 321 -21.19 5.40 9.22
CA MET A 321 -22.58 5.05 8.88
C MET A 321 -22.69 3.63 8.30
N VAL A 322 -21.69 3.20 7.55
CA VAL A 322 -21.66 1.94 6.77
C VAL A 322 -20.87 0.84 7.47
N MET A 323 -19.78 1.22 8.14
CA MET A 323 -18.86 0.29 8.78
C MET A 323 -18.91 0.41 10.31
N LEU A 324 -18.86 -0.72 11.00
CA LEU A 324 -18.52 -0.79 12.41
C LEU A 324 -17.01 -0.99 12.52
N VAL A 325 -16.34 -0.11 13.26
CA VAL A 325 -14.88 -0.10 13.38
C VAL A 325 -14.48 -0.32 14.82
N PHE A 326 -13.60 -1.30 15.06
CA PHE A 326 -13.09 -1.64 16.38
C PHE A 326 -11.60 -1.93 16.35
N THR A 327 -10.96 -1.95 17.52
CA THR A 327 -9.51 -2.09 17.65
C THR A 327 -9.13 -2.72 18.98
N LEU A 328 -7.90 -3.24 19.06
CA LEU A 328 -7.21 -3.47 20.33
C LEU A 328 -6.36 -2.24 20.64
N PRO A 329 -6.42 -1.65 21.85
CA PRO A 329 -5.73 -0.39 22.17
C PRO A 329 -4.23 -0.37 21.87
N GLY A 330 -3.51 -1.42 22.22
CA GLY A 330 -2.06 -1.54 22.00
C GLY A 330 -1.67 -2.14 20.64
N PHE A 331 -2.62 -2.62 19.84
CA PHE A 331 -2.35 -3.17 18.51
C PHE A 331 -2.69 -2.13 17.43
N ASP A 332 -1.75 -1.82 16.56
CA ASP A 332 -1.88 -0.70 15.60
C ASP A 332 -2.72 -1.06 14.35
N ARG A 333 -3.79 -1.82 14.53
CA ARG A 333 -4.75 -2.19 13.48
C ARG A 333 -6.18 -1.84 13.89
N VAL A 334 -6.99 -1.53 12.90
CA VAL A 334 -8.44 -1.42 13.00
C VAL A 334 -9.11 -2.53 12.21
N PHE A 335 -10.23 -2.99 12.73
CA PHE A 335 -11.06 -4.05 12.17
C PHE A 335 -12.38 -3.41 11.74
N LYS A 336 -12.78 -3.62 10.50
CA LYS A 336 -13.98 -3.00 9.91
C LYS A 336 -14.95 -4.08 9.46
N VAL A 337 -16.19 -4.02 9.95
CA VAL A 337 -17.28 -4.92 9.55
C VAL A 337 -18.37 -4.09 8.87
N ILE A 338 -18.81 -4.54 7.70
CA ILE A 338 -19.95 -3.91 7.00
C ILE A 338 -21.21 -4.18 7.80
N LYS A 339 -21.96 -3.14 8.19
CA LYS A 339 -23.23 -3.25 8.89
C LYS A 339 -24.27 -3.97 8.04
N ASP A 340 -25.27 -4.58 8.68
CA ASP A 340 -26.37 -5.24 7.97
C ASP A 340 -27.43 -4.23 7.49
N ILE A 341 -27.58 -3.12 8.21
CA ILE A 341 -28.53 -2.06 7.91
C ILE A 341 -27.81 -0.73 7.83
N PHE A 342 -28.00 -0.03 6.72
CA PHE A 342 -27.48 1.32 6.52
C PHE A 342 -28.55 2.37 6.84
N PRO A 343 -28.18 3.59 7.29
CA PRO A 343 -29.11 4.69 7.44
C PRO A 343 -29.80 5.03 6.12
N PRO A 344 -31.06 5.55 6.15
CA PRO A 344 -31.81 5.88 4.92
C PRO A 344 -31.11 6.88 4.00
N GLN A 345 -30.17 7.68 4.53
CA GLN A 345 -29.38 8.65 3.76
C GLN A 345 -28.31 7.99 2.87
N LYS A 346 -28.02 6.69 3.08
CA LYS A 346 -27.04 5.93 2.32
C LYS A 346 -27.75 4.88 1.46
N GLU A 347 -28.13 5.28 0.24
CA GLU A 347 -28.73 4.37 -0.76
C GLU A 347 -27.67 3.45 -1.37
N MET A 348 -27.13 2.54 -0.56
CA MET A 348 -26.09 1.60 -1.02
C MET A 348 -26.29 0.20 -0.46
N SER A 349 -25.59 -0.77 -1.03
CA SER A 349 -25.60 -2.17 -0.60
C SER A 349 -24.23 -2.62 -0.11
N ALA A 350 -24.17 -3.68 0.68
CA ALA A 350 -22.91 -4.31 1.07
C ALA A 350 -22.08 -4.78 -0.16
N ALA A 351 -22.75 -5.15 -1.26
CA ALA A 351 -22.07 -5.50 -2.52
C ALA A 351 -21.38 -4.27 -3.14
N HIS A 352 -22.03 -3.11 -3.11
CA HIS A 352 -21.42 -1.85 -3.57
C HIS A 352 -20.18 -1.49 -2.75
N VAL A 353 -20.27 -1.55 -1.42
CA VAL A 353 -19.11 -1.30 -0.53
C VAL A 353 -17.95 -2.21 -0.88
N ARG A 354 -18.18 -3.52 -1.08
CA ARG A 354 -17.13 -4.46 -1.50
C ARG A 354 -16.53 -4.10 -2.86
N ALA A 355 -17.35 -3.65 -3.80
CA ALA A 355 -16.89 -3.21 -5.12
C ALA A 355 -15.97 -1.98 -5.00
N CYS A 356 -16.28 -1.02 -4.12
CA CYS A 356 -15.43 0.12 -3.82
C CYS A 356 -14.08 -0.31 -3.21
N TYR A 357 -14.07 -1.24 -2.26
CA TYR A 357 -12.83 -1.81 -1.74
C TYR A 357 -12.02 -2.55 -2.80
N GLN A 358 -12.68 -3.25 -3.74
CA GLN A 358 -11.99 -3.90 -4.86
C GLN A 358 -11.39 -2.87 -5.83
N LEU A 359 -12.11 -1.78 -6.10
CA LEU A 359 -11.62 -0.67 -6.93
C LEU A 359 -10.31 -0.08 -6.35
N VAL A 360 -10.23 0.14 -5.04
CA VAL A 360 -8.99 0.56 -4.37
C VAL A 360 -7.86 -0.42 -4.62
N LYS A 361 -8.12 -1.73 -4.47
CA LYS A 361 -7.12 -2.78 -4.67
C LYS A 361 -6.48 -2.75 -6.06
N GLU A 362 -7.24 -2.40 -7.07
CA GLU A 362 -6.82 -2.46 -8.47
C GLU A 362 -6.22 -1.15 -8.99
N HIS A 363 -6.56 -0.02 -8.37
CA HIS A 363 -6.27 1.29 -8.94
C HIS A 363 -5.33 2.17 -8.09
N ASP A 364 -5.06 1.82 -6.82
CA ASP A 364 -4.09 2.60 -6.06
C ASP A 364 -2.66 2.43 -6.57
N ARG A 365 -2.25 3.35 -7.43
CA ARG A 365 -0.87 3.47 -7.91
C ARG A 365 -0.06 4.54 -7.17
N VAL A 366 -0.71 5.31 -6.32
CA VAL A 366 -0.13 6.54 -5.76
C VAL A 366 0.26 6.45 -4.29
N GLY A 367 -0.28 5.46 -3.57
CA GLY A 367 0.00 5.31 -2.15
C GLY A 367 -0.71 6.32 -1.27
N ARG A 368 -1.95 6.68 -1.63
CA ARG A 368 -2.80 7.59 -0.88
C ARG A 368 -4.07 6.94 -0.35
N MET A 369 -4.23 5.65 -0.58
CA MET A 369 -5.31 4.86 0.01
C MET A 369 -4.72 3.84 0.98
N ALA A 370 -5.34 3.67 2.15
CA ALA A 370 -4.89 2.69 3.13
C ALA A 370 -5.01 1.28 2.56
N ASP A 371 -3.99 0.45 2.77
CA ASP A 371 -4.08 -0.95 2.38
C ASP A 371 -5.02 -1.70 3.31
N THR A 372 -5.93 -2.46 2.72
CA THR A 372 -6.93 -3.26 3.43
C THR A 372 -6.70 -4.73 3.20
N GLN A 373 -6.58 -5.49 4.26
CA GLN A 373 -6.56 -6.94 4.21
C GLN A 373 -7.97 -7.48 4.50
N GLU A 374 -8.48 -8.30 3.60
CA GLU A 374 -9.80 -8.89 3.70
C GLU A 374 -9.71 -10.29 4.29
N PHE A 375 -10.53 -10.58 5.30
CA PHE A 375 -10.61 -11.87 5.96
C PHE A 375 -12.04 -12.40 5.94
N GLU A 376 -12.17 -13.70 5.75
CA GLU A 376 -13.42 -14.44 5.86
C GLU A 376 -13.38 -15.38 7.05
N ASN A 377 -14.53 -15.53 7.72
CA ASN A 377 -14.70 -16.38 8.90
C ASN A 377 -13.62 -16.13 9.98
N PHE A 378 -13.38 -14.86 10.28
CA PHE A 378 -12.39 -14.44 11.27
C PHE A 378 -12.88 -14.74 12.69
N VAL A 379 -12.13 -15.57 13.43
CA VAL A 379 -12.53 -16.04 14.76
C VAL A 379 -11.95 -15.15 15.84
N LEU A 380 -12.81 -14.74 16.79
CA LEU A 380 -12.45 -13.96 17.98
C LEU A 380 -12.90 -14.72 19.25
N GLU A 381 -12.07 -14.71 20.29
CA GLU A 381 -12.45 -15.20 21.63
C GLU A 381 -13.41 -14.17 22.29
N LYS A 382 -14.57 -14.61 22.78
CA LYS A 382 -15.54 -13.71 23.43
C LYS A 382 -14.95 -12.95 24.62
N ARG A 383 -14.03 -13.58 25.38
CA ARG A 383 -13.35 -12.95 26.52
C ARG A 383 -12.49 -11.74 26.13
N GLN A 384 -12.05 -11.67 24.87
CA GLN A 384 -11.26 -10.58 24.32
C GLN A 384 -12.13 -9.48 23.70
N ILE A 385 -13.43 -9.55 23.81
CA ILE A 385 -14.36 -8.54 23.27
C ILE A 385 -15.02 -7.84 24.45
N ALA A 386 -14.85 -6.52 24.54
CA ALA A 386 -15.51 -5.72 25.57
C ALA A 386 -17.05 -5.82 25.42
N PRO A 387 -17.80 -5.96 26.53
CA PRO A 387 -19.26 -6.10 26.46
C PRO A 387 -19.98 -5.04 25.65
N PRO A 388 -19.61 -3.74 25.68
CA PRO A 388 -20.23 -2.73 24.83
C PRO A 388 -20.01 -2.99 23.32
N LEU A 389 -18.83 -3.45 22.93
CA LEU A 389 -18.54 -3.79 21.53
C LEU A 389 -19.32 -5.03 21.09
N MET A 390 -19.44 -6.05 21.96
CA MET A 390 -20.25 -7.23 21.65
C MET A 390 -21.72 -6.85 21.41
N ALA A 391 -22.26 -5.97 22.22
CA ALA A 391 -23.63 -5.46 22.03
C ALA A 391 -23.79 -4.74 20.68
N LEU A 392 -22.83 -3.88 20.30
CA LEU A 392 -22.84 -3.19 19.02
C LEU A 392 -22.72 -4.14 17.82
N LEU A 393 -21.87 -5.18 17.90
CA LEU A 393 -21.72 -6.20 16.86
C LEU A 393 -23.06 -6.94 16.64
N LEU A 394 -23.71 -7.35 17.71
CA LEU A 394 -24.98 -8.06 17.65
C LEU A 394 -26.16 -7.16 17.23
N GLU A 395 -26.10 -5.86 17.51
CA GLU A 395 -27.09 -4.88 17.08
C GLU A 395 -26.94 -4.50 15.60
N GLN A 396 -25.71 -4.20 15.15
CA GLN A 396 -25.49 -3.55 13.85
C GLN A 396 -25.06 -4.50 12.73
N ALA A 397 -24.53 -5.68 13.07
CA ALA A 397 -24.07 -6.68 12.12
C ALA A 397 -24.42 -8.13 12.52
N PRO A 398 -25.64 -8.42 13.03
CA PRO A 398 -26.00 -9.77 13.51
C PRO A 398 -25.83 -10.84 12.43
N GLY A 399 -26.15 -10.53 11.17
CA GLY A 399 -26.01 -11.44 10.04
C GLY A 399 -24.58 -11.78 9.66
N LYS A 400 -23.59 -11.09 10.23
CA LYS A 400 -22.16 -11.35 10.02
C LYS A 400 -21.55 -12.19 11.14
N ILE A 401 -22.26 -12.38 12.25
CA ILE A 401 -21.74 -13.02 13.47
C ILE A 401 -22.30 -14.43 13.59
N THR A 402 -21.42 -15.41 13.69
CA THR A 402 -21.76 -16.79 14.04
C THR A 402 -21.25 -17.08 15.43
N ASP A 403 -22.15 -17.49 16.33
CA ASP A 403 -21.77 -17.92 17.68
C ASP A 403 -21.17 -19.33 17.67
N LEU A 404 -19.97 -19.48 18.24
CA LEU A 404 -19.22 -20.73 18.33
C LEU A 404 -18.98 -21.13 19.80
N GLY A 405 -19.85 -20.74 20.74
CA GLY A 405 -19.70 -20.98 22.19
C GLY A 405 -18.88 -19.89 22.86
N ASP A 406 -17.64 -20.16 23.22
CA ASP A 406 -16.66 -19.22 23.80
C ASP A 406 -16.02 -18.29 22.76
N ARG A 407 -16.31 -18.49 21.47
CA ARG A 407 -15.82 -17.70 20.36
C ARG A 407 -16.95 -17.18 19.48
N ILE A 408 -16.66 -16.22 18.66
CA ILE A 408 -17.49 -15.82 17.53
C ILE A 408 -16.69 -15.89 16.25
N ALA A 409 -17.35 -16.17 15.13
CA ALA A 409 -16.78 -15.99 13.80
C ALA A 409 -17.46 -14.82 13.09
N ILE A 410 -16.66 -13.90 12.57
CA ILE A 410 -17.12 -12.81 11.72
C ILE A 410 -16.96 -13.26 10.27
N SER A 411 -18.09 -13.36 9.55
CA SER A 411 -18.13 -13.94 8.21
C SER A 411 -17.24 -13.20 7.21
N HIS A 412 -17.10 -11.88 7.37
CA HIS A 412 -16.28 -11.02 6.52
C HIS A 412 -15.86 -9.75 7.26
N LEU A 413 -14.58 -9.41 7.23
CA LEU A 413 -14.06 -8.15 7.76
C LEU A 413 -12.83 -7.67 6.99
N TYR A 414 -12.56 -6.37 7.10
CA TYR A 414 -11.33 -5.74 6.64
C TYR A 414 -10.45 -5.39 7.84
N ILE A 415 -9.13 -5.57 7.69
CA ILE A 415 -8.12 -5.14 8.66
C ILE A 415 -7.23 -4.11 7.98
N GLU A 416 -7.07 -2.96 8.63
CA GLU A 416 -6.24 -1.85 8.16
C GLU A 416 -5.31 -1.37 9.27
N ARG A 417 -4.28 -0.64 8.88
CA ARG A 417 -3.46 0.04 9.88
C ARG A 417 -4.23 1.18 10.52
N ARG A 418 -4.12 1.27 11.86
CA ARG A 418 -4.70 2.39 12.60
C ARG A 418 -3.91 3.67 12.31
N MET A 419 -4.63 4.73 11.98
CA MET A 419 -4.11 6.08 11.75
C MET A 419 -4.86 7.05 12.65
N VAL A 420 -4.28 8.22 12.88
CA VAL A 420 -4.99 9.30 13.58
C VAL A 420 -5.91 9.99 12.56
N PRO A 421 -7.22 10.03 12.76
CA PRO A 421 -8.12 10.80 11.89
C PRO A 421 -7.66 12.25 11.75
N LEU A 422 -7.70 12.80 10.54
CA LEU A 422 -7.13 14.12 10.26
C LEU A 422 -7.83 15.24 11.02
N ASN A 423 -9.15 15.13 11.27
CA ASN A 423 -9.86 16.07 12.13
C ASN A 423 -9.31 16.08 13.56
N LEU A 424 -9.03 14.91 14.15
CA LEU A 424 -8.43 14.82 15.49
C LEU A 424 -6.95 15.26 15.49
N TRP A 425 -6.25 15.06 14.37
CA TRP A 425 -4.88 15.53 14.23
C TRP A 425 -4.81 17.05 14.25
N PHE A 426 -5.71 17.75 13.56
CA PHE A 426 -5.77 19.20 13.55
C PHE A 426 -6.04 19.83 14.92
N GLU A 427 -6.73 19.12 15.82
CA GLU A 427 -6.92 19.55 17.20
C GLU A 427 -5.61 19.51 18.03
N GLN A 428 -4.65 18.68 17.63
CA GLN A 428 -3.42 18.41 18.37
C GLN A 428 -2.21 19.22 17.88
N VAL A 429 -2.24 19.72 16.64
CA VAL A 429 -1.09 20.36 16.01
C VAL A 429 -1.32 21.83 15.71
N LYS A 430 -0.23 22.60 15.67
CA LYS A 430 -0.23 24.05 15.38
C LYS A 430 1.00 24.42 14.54
N GLY A 431 0.94 25.61 13.93
CA GLY A 431 2.07 26.21 13.21
C GLY A 431 2.60 25.32 12.05
N PRO A 432 3.91 25.01 12.01
CA PRO A 432 4.51 24.27 10.91
C PRO A 432 3.90 22.88 10.69
N GLN A 433 3.53 22.17 11.77
CA GLN A 433 2.91 20.84 11.67
C GLN A 433 1.49 20.92 11.07
N MET A 434 0.72 21.96 11.41
CA MET A 434 -0.57 22.27 10.80
C MET A 434 -0.41 22.50 9.30
N ARG A 435 0.54 23.39 8.93
CA ARG A 435 0.84 23.70 7.52
C ARG A 435 1.23 22.45 6.72
N ASP A 436 2.10 21.61 7.30
CA ASP A 436 2.52 20.34 6.68
C ASP A 436 1.34 19.37 6.49
N ALA A 437 0.42 19.30 7.44
CA ALA A 437 -0.77 18.43 7.33
C ALA A 437 -1.76 18.95 6.29
N VAL A 438 -1.96 20.26 6.19
CA VAL A 438 -2.81 20.87 5.13
C VAL A 438 -2.20 20.66 3.75
N GLU A 439 -0.87 20.85 3.59
CA GLU A 439 -0.16 20.55 2.33
C GLU A 439 -0.36 19.08 1.92
N GLU A 440 -0.17 18.15 2.86
CA GLU A 440 -0.30 16.71 2.62
C GLU A 440 -1.74 16.30 2.30
N TYR A 441 -2.73 16.93 2.93
CA TYR A 441 -4.14 16.66 2.66
C TYR A 441 -4.55 17.08 1.25
N GLY A 442 -4.24 18.29 0.81
CA GLY A 442 -4.52 18.72 -0.55
C GLY A 442 -3.72 17.91 -1.59
N ASN A 443 -2.48 17.53 -1.28
CA ASN A 443 -1.70 16.62 -2.12
C ASN A 443 -2.33 15.21 -2.18
N ALA A 444 -2.96 14.72 -1.11
CA ALA A 444 -3.68 13.44 -1.15
C ALA A 444 -4.85 13.50 -2.13
N ILE A 445 -5.66 14.56 -2.09
CA ILE A 445 -6.77 14.77 -3.03
C ILE A 445 -6.27 14.81 -4.49
N ARG A 446 -5.22 15.59 -4.77
CA ARG A 446 -4.63 15.68 -6.12
C ARG A 446 -4.12 14.35 -6.64
N GLN A 447 -3.46 13.59 -5.77
CA GLN A 447 -2.86 12.30 -6.14
C GLN A 447 -3.92 11.21 -6.34
N LEU A 448 -5.01 11.23 -5.57
CA LEU A 448 -6.17 10.38 -5.81
C LEU A 448 -6.80 10.71 -7.17
N ALA A 449 -7.05 11.99 -7.44
CA ALA A 449 -7.58 12.44 -8.72
C ALA A 449 -6.66 12.04 -9.90
N ALA A 450 -5.33 12.18 -9.74
CA ALA A 450 -4.34 11.74 -10.71
C ALA A 450 -4.36 10.22 -10.96
N ALA A 451 -4.81 9.43 -9.97
CA ALA A 451 -5.06 8.00 -10.11
C ALA A 451 -6.44 7.67 -10.68
N ASN A 452 -7.18 8.66 -11.15
CA ASN A 452 -8.58 8.53 -11.59
C ASN A 452 -9.54 8.11 -10.47
N ILE A 453 -9.26 8.46 -9.22
CA ILE A 453 -10.13 8.19 -8.07
C ILE A 453 -10.69 9.50 -7.54
N PHE A 454 -12.00 9.55 -7.36
CA PHE A 454 -12.69 10.62 -6.64
C PHE A 454 -13.20 10.08 -5.30
N PRO A 455 -12.82 10.69 -4.16
CA PRO A 455 -13.17 10.19 -2.84
C PRO A 455 -14.68 10.20 -2.52
N GLY A 456 -15.47 11.01 -3.25
CA GLY A 456 -16.87 11.30 -2.93
C GLY A 456 -16.97 12.26 -1.75
N ASP A 457 -16.78 11.76 -0.54
CA ASP A 457 -16.72 12.56 0.69
C ASP A 457 -15.26 12.87 1.08
N MET A 458 -14.86 14.14 0.88
CA MET A 458 -13.51 14.62 1.20
C MET A 458 -13.40 15.25 2.61
N LEU A 459 -14.29 14.93 3.55
CA LEU A 459 -14.21 15.43 4.93
C LEU A 459 -12.93 14.94 5.63
N PHE A 460 -12.39 15.77 6.53
CA PHE A 460 -11.16 15.46 7.28
C PHE A 460 -11.22 14.12 8.03
N LYS A 461 -12.41 13.73 8.53
CA LYS A 461 -12.63 12.46 9.24
C LYS A 461 -12.36 11.21 8.39
N ASN A 462 -12.38 11.34 7.05
CA ASN A 462 -12.20 10.23 6.10
C ASN A 462 -10.74 10.05 5.67
N PHE A 463 -9.86 10.92 6.17
CA PHE A 463 -8.41 10.86 5.99
C PHE A 463 -7.71 10.59 7.31
N GLY A 464 -6.60 9.86 7.26
CA GLY A 464 -5.78 9.55 8.41
C GLY A 464 -4.35 10.03 8.23
N VAL A 465 -3.74 10.43 9.33
CA VAL A 465 -2.33 10.80 9.39
C VAL A 465 -1.52 9.61 9.88
N THR A 466 -0.54 9.21 9.08
CA THR A 466 0.40 8.15 9.45
C THR A 466 1.44 8.69 10.45
N ARG A 467 2.16 7.78 11.13
CA ARG A 467 3.23 8.15 12.07
C ARG A 467 4.36 9.02 11.48
N HIS A 468 4.45 9.09 10.15
CA HIS A 468 5.43 9.91 9.43
C HIS A 468 4.81 11.17 8.81
N GLY A 469 3.61 11.54 9.22
CA GLY A 469 2.94 12.76 8.79
C GLY A 469 2.35 12.70 7.37
N ARG A 470 2.26 11.53 6.75
CA ARG A 470 1.60 11.39 5.45
C ARG A 470 0.09 11.26 5.64
N VAL A 471 -0.66 12.01 4.86
CA VAL A 471 -2.13 11.93 4.84
C VAL A 471 -2.59 10.91 3.82
N VAL A 472 -3.47 9.99 4.25
CA VAL A 472 -3.95 8.85 3.49
C VAL A 472 -5.47 8.75 3.64
N PHE A 473 -6.17 8.46 2.56
CA PHE A 473 -7.61 8.23 2.54
C PHE A 473 -7.95 6.80 2.99
N TYR A 474 -9.01 6.60 3.78
CA TYR A 474 -9.38 5.28 4.31
C TYR A 474 -10.89 5.00 4.34
N ASP A 475 -11.73 5.90 3.86
CA ASP A 475 -13.19 5.70 3.81
C ASP A 475 -13.67 5.51 2.36
N TYR A 476 -13.90 4.26 1.97
CA TYR A 476 -14.07 3.89 0.57
C TYR A 476 -15.51 3.69 0.13
N ASP A 477 -16.49 3.96 0.98
CA ASP A 477 -17.89 3.65 0.69
C ASP A 477 -18.51 4.50 -0.45
N GLU A 478 -17.95 5.67 -0.75
CA GLU A 478 -18.45 6.58 -1.80
C GLU A 478 -17.47 6.83 -2.94
N ILE A 479 -16.36 6.06 -3.02
CA ILE A 479 -15.39 6.29 -4.09
C ILE A 479 -15.95 5.91 -5.46
N CYS A 480 -15.55 6.68 -6.46
CA CYS A 480 -15.85 6.40 -7.87
C CYS A 480 -14.68 6.81 -8.77
N TYR A 481 -14.77 6.51 -10.06
CA TYR A 481 -13.81 7.04 -11.00
C TYR A 481 -14.01 8.56 -11.15
N MET A 482 -12.93 9.31 -11.03
CA MET A 482 -12.95 10.77 -11.21
C MET A 482 -13.49 11.18 -12.61
N THR A 483 -13.26 10.32 -13.63
CA THR A 483 -13.77 10.53 -14.99
C THR A 483 -15.28 10.30 -15.14
N GLU A 484 -15.95 9.71 -14.15
CA GLU A 484 -17.42 9.53 -14.14
C GLU A 484 -18.16 10.69 -13.48
N VAL A 485 -17.44 11.54 -12.73
CA VAL A 485 -17.98 12.72 -12.06
C VAL A 485 -18.26 13.84 -13.06
N ASN A 486 -19.36 14.56 -12.91
CA ASN A 486 -19.69 15.75 -13.69
C ASN A 486 -19.33 17.03 -12.91
N PHE A 487 -18.12 17.56 -13.15
CA PHE A 487 -17.68 18.79 -12.48
C PHE A 487 -18.27 20.02 -13.17
N ARG A 488 -19.03 20.82 -12.39
CA ARG A 488 -19.75 22.00 -12.85
C ARG A 488 -19.34 23.23 -12.05
N ASP A 489 -19.42 24.39 -12.70
CA ASP A 489 -19.38 25.68 -12.01
C ASP A 489 -20.77 26.01 -11.47
N ILE A 490 -20.87 26.68 -10.32
CA ILE A 490 -22.13 27.21 -9.80
C ILE A 490 -22.59 28.32 -10.74
N PRO A 491 -23.79 28.23 -11.33
CA PRO A 491 -24.32 29.29 -12.20
C PRO A 491 -24.48 30.58 -11.41
N ALA A 492 -24.23 31.72 -12.07
CA ALA A 492 -24.52 33.03 -11.46
C ALA A 492 -25.99 33.11 -11.02
N PRO A 493 -26.26 33.70 -9.84
CA PRO A 493 -27.62 33.87 -9.35
C PRO A 493 -28.43 34.73 -10.31
N ARG A 494 -29.67 34.38 -10.53
CA ARG A 494 -30.57 35.14 -11.41
C ARG A 494 -31.13 36.40 -10.71
N TYR A 495 -31.32 36.27 -9.39
CA TYR A 495 -31.83 37.31 -8.51
C TYR A 495 -30.98 37.39 -7.25
N PRO A 496 -30.85 38.56 -6.58
CA PRO A 496 -30.07 38.69 -5.34
C PRO A 496 -30.58 37.79 -4.21
N GLU A 497 -31.86 37.41 -4.24
CA GLU A 497 -32.47 36.51 -3.25
C GLU A 497 -32.01 35.08 -3.39
N ASP A 498 -31.55 34.67 -4.57
CA ASP A 498 -31.03 33.35 -4.85
C ASP A 498 -29.78 33.05 -3.98
N GLU A 499 -28.91 34.05 -3.77
CA GLU A 499 -27.71 33.93 -2.93
C GLU A 499 -28.02 33.68 -1.45
N LEU A 500 -29.20 34.10 -0.99
CA LEU A 500 -29.66 33.94 0.38
C LEU A 500 -30.56 32.72 0.58
N SER A 501 -30.85 31.99 -0.50
CA SER A 501 -31.69 30.81 -0.45
C SER A 501 -31.00 29.63 0.25
N ALA A 502 -31.76 28.92 1.09
CA ALA A 502 -31.29 27.65 1.69
C ALA A 502 -31.29 26.49 0.68
N GLU A 503 -31.96 26.65 -0.47
CA GLU A 503 -32.00 25.67 -1.55
C GLU A 503 -31.20 26.18 -2.76
N PRO A 504 -30.45 25.31 -3.46
CA PRO A 504 -29.75 25.71 -4.67
C PRO A 504 -30.70 26.26 -5.74
N TRP A 505 -30.41 27.42 -6.33
CA TRP A 505 -31.16 28.01 -7.45
C TRP A 505 -30.87 27.34 -8.80
N TYR A 506 -30.03 26.29 -8.80
CA TYR A 506 -29.62 25.53 -9.97
C TYR A 506 -29.99 24.06 -9.82
N SER A 507 -30.17 23.39 -10.95
CA SER A 507 -30.46 21.96 -10.96
C SER A 507 -29.22 21.14 -10.61
N VAL A 508 -29.40 20.14 -9.75
CA VAL A 508 -28.38 19.16 -9.37
C VAL A 508 -28.83 17.79 -9.85
N ALA A 509 -28.01 17.15 -10.69
CA ALA A 509 -28.22 15.78 -11.14
C ALA A 509 -27.32 14.80 -10.36
N PRO A 510 -27.65 13.52 -10.29
CA PRO A 510 -26.76 12.51 -9.73
C PRO A 510 -25.39 12.54 -10.41
N GLY A 511 -24.31 12.60 -9.64
CA GLY A 511 -22.94 12.70 -10.14
C GLY A 511 -22.45 14.12 -10.43
N ASP A 512 -23.31 15.16 -10.27
CA ASP A 512 -22.86 16.54 -10.31
C ASP A 512 -22.04 16.88 -9.07
N VAL A 513 -20.90 17.53 -9.29
CA VAL A 513 -20.02 18.04 -8.24
C VAL A 513 -19.64 19.48 -8.55
N PHE A 514 -19.83 20.34 -7.58
CA PHE A 514 -19.49 21.77 -7.65
C PHE A 514 -18.27 22.04 -6.75
N PRO A 515 -17.05 22.11 -7.32
CA PRO A 515 -15.83 22.26 -6.51
C PRO A 515 -15.81 23.53 -5.65
N GLU A 516 -16.54 24.57 -6.02
CA GLU A 516 -16.68 25.80 -5.24
C GLU A 516 -17.30 25.52 -3.86
N GLU A 517 -18.21 24.53 -3.76
CA GLU A 517 -18.83 24.10 -2.50
C GLU A 517 -17.82 23.50 -1.50
N PHE A 518 -16.69 22.97 -1.98
CA PHE A 518 -15.65 22.45 -1.10
C PHE A 518 -15.11 23.52 -0.15
N ARG A 519 -15.20 24.79 -0.54
CA ARG A 519 -14.76 25.92 0.26
C ARG A 519 -15.52 26.05 1.57
N HIS A 520 -16.82 25.74 1.59
CA HIS A 520 -17.68 25.89 2.75
C HIS A 520 -17.20 25.04 3.94
N TRP A 521 -16.75 23.84 3.69
CA TRP A 521 -16.33 22.94 4.77
C TRP A 521 -14.81 22.81 4.88
N LEU A 522 -14.05 22.92 3.79
CA LEU A 522 -12.57 22.90 3.84
C LEU A 522 -12.01 24.18 4.49
N CYS A 523 -12.65 25.33 4.29
CA CYS A 523 -12.21 26.63 4.78
C CYS A 523 -13.03 27.13 5.98
N SER A 524 -13.85 26.30 6.60
CA SER A 524 -14.65 26.69 7.78
C SER A 524 -13.78 26.96 9.03
N ASP A 525 -12.62 26.34 9.11
CA ASP A 525 -11.67 26.55 10.20
C ASP A 525 -10.77 27.77 9.89
N PRO A 526 -10.67 28.74 10.83
CA PRO A 526 -9.92 29.98 10.59
C PRO A 526 -8.40 29.82 10.49
N GLU A 527 -7.84 28.71 10.97
CA GLU A 527 -6.40 28.39 10.84
C GLU A 527 -6.12 27.55 9.57
N ILE A 528 -6.99 26.59 9.26
CA ILE A 528 -6.83 25.66 8.14
C ILE A 528 -7.19 26.34 6.81
N GLY A 529 -8.31 27.08 6.77
CA GLY A 529 -8.85 27.68 5.54
C GLY A 529 -7.84 28.52 4.77
N PRO A 530 -7.21 29.53 5.38
CA PRO A 530 -6.21 30.35 4.69
C PRO A 530 -5.01 29.56 4.17
N LEU A 531 -4.56 28.55 4.92
CA LEU A 531 -3.45 27.66 4.49
C LEU A 531 -3.86 26.83 3.30
N PHE A 532 -5.09 26.29 3.30
CA PHE A 532 -5.59 25.47 2.20
C PHE A 532 -5.77 26.33 0.93
N GLU A 533 -6.33 27.52 1.03
CA GLU A 533 -6.45 28.45 -0.09
C GLU A 533 -5.09 28.86 -0.67
N GLU A 534 -4.11 29.17 0.18
CA GLU A 534 -2.76 29.51 -0.27
C GLU A 534 -2.13 28.37 -1.13
N MET A 535 -2.32 27.12 -0.73
CA MET A 535 -1.61 25.98 -1.32
C MET A 535 -2.42 25.23 -2.39
N HIS A 536 -3.75 25.29 -2.33
CA HIS A 536 -4.64 24.39 -3.05
C HIS A 536 -5.90 25.07 -3.64
N ALA A 537 -5.90 26.38 -3.87
CA ALA A 537 -7.03 27.14 -4.38
C ALA A 537 -7.61 26.61 -5.72
N ASP A 538 -6.78 25.98 -6.54
CA ASP A 538 -7.19 25.36 -7.81
C ASP A 538 -8.15 24.18 -7.63
N LEU A 539 -8.14 23.47 -6.48
CA LEU A 539 -9.09 22.41 -6.17
C LEU A 539 -10.55 22.91 -6.06
N PHE A 540 -10.75 24.20 -5.84
CA PHE A 540 -12.07 24.84 -5.83
C PHE A 540 -12.61 25.22 -7.21
N ARG A 541 -11.89 24.90 -8.29
CA ARG A 541 -12.24 25.32 -9.66
C ARG A 541 -12.61 24.09 -10.48
N ALA A 542 -13.80 24.09 -11.07
CA ALA A 542 -14.24 23.01 -11.95
C ALA A 542 -13.30 22.79 -13.16
N ASP A 543 -12.66 23.85 -13.65
CA ASP A 543 -11.69 23.78 -14.76
C ASP A 543 -10.49 22.88 -14.44
N TYR A 544 -9.99 22.90 -13.20
CA TYR A 544 -8.91 22.00 -12.75
C TYR A 544 -9.30 20.54 -12.95
N TRP A 545 -10.48 20.17 -12.46
CA TRP A 545 -10.99 18.80 -12.51
C TRP A 545 -11.31 18.36 -13.95
N ARG A 546 -12.00 19.21 -14.72
CA ARG A 546 -12.30 18.93 -16.13
C ARG A 546 -11.03 18.78 -16.98
N GLY A 547 -10.03 19.62 -16.73
CA GLY A 547 -8.74 19.53 -17.40
C GLY A 547 -8.02 18.20 -17.10
N LEU A 548 -8.04 17.78 -15.84
CA LEU A 548 -7.47 16.50 -15.44
C LEU A 548 -8.25 15.31 -16.05
N GLN A 549 -9.59 15.36 -16.05
CA GLN A 549 -10.43 14.35 -16.71
C GLN A 549 -10.09 14.22 -18.20
N ALA A 550 -9.93 15.36 -18.89
CA ALA A 550 -9.61 15.36 -20.32
C ALA A 550 -8.27 14.66 -20.61
N ARG A 551 -7.23 14.95 -19.82
CA ARG A 551 -5.92 14.30 -19.96
C ARG A 551 -6.01 12.79 -19.69
N ILE A 552 -6.72 12.38 -18.65
CA ILE A 552 -6.89 10.95 -18.33
C ILE A 552 -7.66 10.22 -19.43
N ARG A 553 -8.73 10.82 -19.98
CA ARG A 553 -9.50 10.26 -21.11
C ARG A 553 -8.66 10.14 -22.38
N GLN A 554 -7.68 11.02 -22.58
CA GLN A 554 -6.70 10.93 -23.67
C GLN A 554 -5.60 9.88 -23.41
N GLY A 555 -5.67 9.16 -22.29
CA GLY A 555 -4.68 8.15 -21.93
C GLY A 555 -3.42 8.70 -21.25
N HIS A 556 -3.41 9.97 -20.85
CA HIS A 556 -2.29 10.51 -20.12
C HIS A 556 -2.24 9.94 -18.70
N VAL A 557 -1.09 9.44 -18.29
CA VAL A 557 -0.83 9.01 -16.91
C VAL A 557 -0.11 10.12 -16.17
N GLU A 558 -0.79 10.71 -15.18
CA GLU A 558 -0.25 11.83 -14.39
C GLU A 558 0.96 11.42 -13.55
N ASP A 559 1.88 12.36 -13.32
CA ASP A 559 3.03 12.15 -12.46
C ASP A 559 2.63 12.22 -10.98
N VAL A 560 3.09 11.26 -10.21
CA VAL A 560 2.87 11.21 -8.77
C VAL A 560 4.16 10.88 -8.05
N TYR A 561 4.51 11.71 -7.07
CA TYR A 561 5.73 11.58 -6.29
C TYR A 561 5.43 11.10 -4.87
N ALA A 562 6.23 10.15 -4.36
CA ALA A 562 6.12 9.65 -3.00
C ALA A 562 6.78 10.60 -1.97
N TYR A 563 7.36 11.69 -2.41
CA TYR A 563 8.08 12.70 -1.64
C TYR A 563 7.53 14.10 -1.93
N ARG A 564 7.83 15.05 -1.06
CA ARG A 564 7.30 16.42 -1.17
C ARG A 564 7.95 17.17 -2.32
N LYS A 565 7.18 18.06 -2.97
CA LYS A 565 7.64 18.88 -4.10
C LYS A 565 8.93 19.65 -3.78
N ARG A 566 9.06 20.17 -2.56
CA ARG A 566 10.24 20.92 -2.08
C ARG A 566 11.54 20.09 -2.00
N GLN A 567 11.45 18.75 -1.99
CA GLN A 567 12.60 17.85 -1.94
C GLN A 567 13.19 17.58 -3.33
N ARG A 568 12.47 17.89 -4.39
CA ARG A 568 12.94 17.70 -5.78
C ARG A 568 14.14 18.57 -6.06
N PHE A 569 15.16 18.02 -6.66
CA PHE A 569 16.42 18.72 -6.95
C PHE A 569 16.23 19.94 -7.82
N CYS A 570 15.33 19.86 -8.83
CA CYS A 570 14.99 20.99 -9.69
C CYS A 570 14.39 22.19 -8.93
N ILE A 571 13.76 21.98 -7.77
CA ILE A 571 13.20 23.05 -6.93
C ILE A 571 14.21 23.49 -5.87
N ARG A 572 14.80 22.51 -5.16
CA ARG A 572 15.73 22.78 -4.06
C ARG A 572 16.97 23.54 -4.52
N PHE A 573 17.59 23.13 -5.60
CA PHE A 573 18.82 23.75 -6.09
C PHE A 573 18.58 24.97 -6.99
N ALA A 574 17.41 25.13 -7.64
CA ALA A 574 17.05 26.37 -8.30
C ALA A 574 16.97 27.56 -7.34
N GLN A 575 16.47 27.34 -6.11
CA GLN A 575 16.40 28.41 -5.07
C GLN A 575 17.78 28.77 -4.50
N SER A 576 18.74 27.86 -4.48
CA SER A 576 20.11 28.12 -4.02
C SER A 576 20.88 28.98 -5.00
N THR A 577 20.68 28.81 -6.31
CA THR A 577 21.33 29.62 -7.35
C THR A 577 20.85 31.08 -7.32
N LEU A 578 19.57 31.30 -7.00
CA LEU A 578 19.00 32.66 -6.86
C LEU A 578 19.50 33.38 -5.59
N ARG A 579 19.82 32.66 -4.50
CA ARG A 579 20.36 33.24 -3.25
C ARG A 579 21.86 33.56 -3.34
N GLN A 580 22.58 32.98 -4.27
CA GLN A 580 24.01 33.29 -4.49
C GLN A 580 24.23 34.41 -5.51
N ALA A 581 23.17 34.76 -6.26
CA ALA A 581 23.20 35.82 -7.27
C ALA A 581 22.60 37.17 -6.79
N GLY A 582 22.09 37.26 -5.56
CA GLY A 582 21.64 38.46 -4.87
C GLY A 582 22.45 38.70 -3.60
#